data_c588f9a8b94cdaaf10a76044b34a3969
#
_entry.id   c588f9a8b94cdaaf10a76044b34a3969
#
_cell.length_a   1.000
_cell.length_b   1.000
_cell.length_c   1.000
_cell.angle_alpha   90.00
_cell.angle_beta   90.00
_cell.angle_gamma   90.00
#
_symmetry.space_group_name_H-M   'P 1'
#
loop_
_entity.id
_entity.type
_entity.pdbx_description
1 polymer ?
#
loop_
_entity_poly.entity_id
_entity_poly.type
_entity_poly.pdbx_seq_one_letter_code
_entity_poly.pdbx_strand_id
1 'polypeptide(L)'
;HRVSRRQRQMCIRDSDKDNFHLNRFFYKQIGVDHYWRDRLLWSDSEWVKYVTNKNLETHVLKKGEDLVGYYEQEYHPGSNEVELINLGVLKEFRGLKLGSTLVNHAIASASRKNPERMWVHTCSLDHKHALQNYKSKGFEIFKEEEIDFVA
;
A
#
# COMPACT_ATOMS: atom_id res chain seq x y z
N HIS A 1 -8.98 -25.72 -17.45
CA HIS A 1 -9.10 -25.13 -18.74
C HIS A 1 -8.20 -23.89 -18.87
N ARG A 2 -7.58 -23.72 -20.02
CA ARG A 2 -6.54 -22.70 -20.22
C ARG A 2 -7.04 -21.27 -19.98
N VAL A 3 -8.23 -20.95 -20.48
CA VAL A 3 -8.80 -19.61 -20.32
C VAL A 3 -9.03 -19.31 -18.85
N SER A 4 -9.52 -20.28 -18.10
CA SER A 4 -9.73 -20.12 -16.65
C SER A 4 -8.41 -19.88 -15.91
N ARG A 5 -7.34 -20.55 -16.32
CA ARG A 5 -6.02 -20.34 -15.71
C ARG A 5 -5.50 -18.93 -15.94
N ARG A 6 -5.68 -18.38 -17.13
CA ARG A 6 -5.27 -17.02 -17.43
C ARG A 6 -6.06 -16.01 -16.61
N GLN A 7 -7.36 -16.25 -16.44
CA GLN A 7 -8.20 -15.39 -15.63
C GLN A 7 -7.82 -15.40 -14.16
N ARG A 8 -7.12 -16.44 -13.70
CA ARG A 8 -6.66 -16.57 -12.31
C ARG A 8 -5.25 -16.08 -12.09
N GLN A 9 -4.59 -15.52 -13.11
CA GLN A 9 -3.28 -14.96 -12.92
C GLN A 9 -3.33 -13.72 -12.06
N MET A 10 -2.29 -13.54 -11.25
CA MET A 10 -2.11 -12.33 -10.47
C MET A 10 -1.74 -11.18 -11.40
N CYS A 11 -2.35 -10.03 -11.17
CA CYS A 11 -1.98 -8.81 -11.87
C CYS A 11 -2.15 -7.60 -10.95
N ILE A 12 -1.30 -6.60 -11.14
CA ILE A 12 -1.38 -5.34 -10.43
C ILE A 12 -1.86 -4.28 -11.40
N ARG A 13 -2.91 -3.57 -11.04
CA ARG A 13 -3.53 -2.53 -11.87
C ARG A 13 -3.73 -1.25 -11.08
N ASP A 14 -3.65 -0.13 -11.79
CA ASP A 14 -4.03 1.15 -11.22
C ASP A 14 -5.51 1.14 -10.88
N SER A 15 -5.84 1.64 -9.68
CA SER A 15 -7.22 1.81 -9.29
C SER A 15 -7.76 3.12 -9.85
N ASP A 16 -9.04 3.11 -10.23
CA ASP A 16 -9.75 4.30 -10.65
C ASP A 16 -9.82 5.29 -9.48
N LYS A 17 -9.44 6.54 -9.71
CA LYS A 17 -9.45 7.58 -8.67
C LYS A 17 -10.87 7.90 -8.17
N ASP A 18 -11.89 7.54 -8.91
CA ASP A 18 -13.28 7.72 -8.47
C ASP A 18 -13.74 6.62 -7.51
N ASN A 19 -12.93 5.58 -7.30
CA ASN A 19 -13.34 4.42 -6.51
C ASN A 19 -12.60 4.36 -5.16
N PHE A 20 -12.93 5.30 -4.27
CA PHE A 20 -12.34 5.29 -2.92
C PHE A 20 -12.80 4.08 -2.08
N HIS A 21 -13.85 3.39 -2.51
CA HIS A 21 -14.35 2.22 -1.79
C HIS A 21 -13.30 1.11 -1.70
N LEU A 22 -12.48 0.95 -2.72
CA LEU A 22 -11.37 -0.02 -2.68
C LEU A 22 -10.33 0.38 -1.65
N ASN A 23 -9.95 1.66 -1.62
CA ASN A 23 -8.99 2.15 -0.62
C ASN A 23 -9.52 1.93 0.80
N ARG A 24 -10.78 2.28 1.03
CA ARG A 24 -11.42 2.12 2.34
C ARG A 24 -11.53 0.64 2.72
N PHE A 25 -11.91 -0.21 1.79
CA PHE A 25 -12.01 -1.64 2.01
C PHE A 25 -10.67 -2.23 2.48
N PHE A 26 -9.60 -1.98 1.71
CA PHE A 26 -8.28 -2.50 2.06
C PHE A 26 -7.78 -1.91 3.38
N TYR A 27 -7.99 -0.60 3.58
CA TYR A 27 -7.57 0.04 4.81
C TYR A 27 -8.18 -0.65 6.03
N LYS A 28 -9.47 -0.92 5.99
CA LYS A 28 -10.16 -1.56 7.10
C LYS A 28 -9.77 -3.02 7.28
N GLN A 29 -9.72 -3.78 6.18
CA GLN A 29 -9.47 -5.22 6.26
C GLN A 29 -8.03 -5.54 6.65
N ILE A 30 -7.08 -4.82 6.12
CA ILE A 30 -5.67 -5.03 6.42
C ILE A 30 -5.28 -4.30 7.69
N GLY A 31 -5.75 -3.09 7.86
CA GLY A 31 -5.39 -2.22 8.97
C GLY A 31 -5.71 -2.78 10.34
N VAL A 32 -6.71 -3.64 10.44
CA VAL A 32 -7.07 -4.31 11.71
C VAL A 32 -5.84 -5.01 12.30
N ASP A 33 -5.05 -5.69 11.49
CA ASP A 33 -3.89 -6.45 11.94
C ASP A 33 -2.62 -5.60 12.02
N HIS A 34 -2.65 -4.36 11.52
CA HIS A 34 -1.50 -3.46 11.48
C HIS A 34 -1.70 -2.21 12.35
N TYR A 35 -2.79 -2.15 13.08
CA TYR A 35 -3.13 -1.01 13.94
C TYR A 35 -3.25 0.32 13.20
N TRP A 36 -3.77 0.28 11.97
CA TRP A 36 -4.05 1.48 11.18
C TRP A 36 -5.34 2.12 11.71
N ARG A 37 -5.24 3.31 12.26
CA ARG A 37 -6.37 3.96 12.94
C ARG A 37 -6.72 5.34 12.42
N ASP A 38 -5.78 6.00 11.72
CA ASP A 38 -5.90 7.41 11.35
C ASP A 38 -7.16 7.73 10.56
N ARG A 39 -7.62 6.80 9.74
CA ARG A 39 -8.70 7.03 8.79
C ARG A 39 -10.01 6.36 9.16
N LEU A 40 -10.09 5.70 10.32
CA LEU A 40 -11.30 4.95 10.69
C LEU A 40 -12.54 5.83 10.77
N LEU A 41 -12.37 7.13 11.11
CA LEU A 41 -13.47 8.09 11.22
C LEU A 41 -13.59 9.00 10.01
N TRP A 42 -12.85 8.75 8.93
CA TRP A 42 -12.96 9.57 7.74
C TRP A 42 -14.35 9.47 7.13
N SER A 43 -14.90 10.65 6.77
CA SER A 43 -16.14 10.74 5.98
C SER A 43 -15.86 10.35 4.52
N ASP A 44 -16.93 10.11 3.76
CA ASP A 44 -16.79 9.88 2.31
C ASP A 44 -16.09 11.05 1.64
N SER A 45 -16.40 12.28 2.07
CA SER A 45 -15.77 13.49 1.53
C SER A 45 -14.26 13.50 1.74
N GLU A 46 -13.80 13.08 2.90
CA GLU A 46 -12.36 12.98 3.19
C GLU A 46 -11.69 11.90 2.34
N TRP A 47 -12.34 10.77 2.14
CA TRP A 47 -11.84 9.72 1.27
C TRP A 47 -11.72 10.19 -0.19
N VAL A 48 -12.75 10.88 -0.69
CA VAL A 48 -12.74 11.43 -2.05
C VAL A 48 -11.59 12.41 -2.23
N LYS A 49 -11.42 13.32 -1.27
CA LYS A 49 -10.32 14.30 -1.32
C LYS A 49 -8.96 13.62 -1.37
N TYR A 50 -8.80 12.55 -0.61
CA TYR A 50 -7.55 11.81 -0.56
C TYR A 50 -7.25 11.12 -1.89
N VAL A 51 -8.19 10.33 -2.41
CA VAL A 51 -7.94 9.53 -3.61
C VAL A 51 -7.89 10.34 -4.88
N THR A 52 -8.49 11.53 -4.91
CA THR A 52 -8.47 12.40 -6.09
C THR A 52 -7.24 13.28 -6.16
N ASN A 53 -6.37 13.26 -5.14
CA ASN A 53 -5.08 13.94 -5.19
C ASN A 53 -4.29 13.43 -6.40
N LYS A 54 -3.89 14.36 -7.28
CA LYS A 54 -3.23 14.02 -8.55
C LYS A 54 -1.89 13.30 -8.37
N ASN A 55 -1.26 13.46 -7.21
CA ASN A 55 0.04 12.85 -6.91
C ASN A 55 -0.09 11.50 -6.18
N LEU A 56 -1.32 11.09 -5.88
CA LEU A 56 -1.57 9.80 -5.23
C LEU A 56 -1.84 8.74 -6.28
N GLU A 57 -1.22 7.58 -6.12
CA GLU A 57 -1.48 6.40 -6.93
C GLU A 57 -1.93 5.26 -6.02
N THR A 58 -2.95 4.55 -6.45
CA THR A 58 -3.41 3.33 -5.80
C THR A 58 -3.29 2.19 -6.77
N HIS A 59 -2.61 1.13 -6.37
CA HIS A 59 -2.42 -0.08 -7.19
C HIS A 59 -3.01 -1.27 -6.46
N VAL A 60 -3.80 -2.04 -7.17
CA VAL A 60 -4.53 -3.19 -6.61
C VAL A 60 -4.02 -4.48 -7.23
N LEU A 61 -3.66 -5.42 -6.38
CA LEU A 61 -3.28 -6.77 -6.79
C LEU A 61 -4.54 -7.64 -6.81
N LYS A 62 -4.78 -8.26 -7.95
CA LYS A 62 -5.93 -9.15 -8.15
C LYS A 62 -5.48 -10.52 -8.61
N LYS A 63 -6.24 -11.53 -8.24
CA LYS A 63 -6.14 -12.88 -8.80
C LYS A 63 -7.45 -13.13 -9.56
N GLY A 64 -7.42 -12.98 -10.90
CA GLY A 64 -8.66 -12.92 -11.67
C GLY A 64 -9.47 -11.71 -11.21
N GLU A 65 -10.68 -11.93 -10.72
CA GLU A 65 -11.53 -10.87 -10.18
C GLU A 65 -11.40 -10.72 -8.67
N ASP A 66 -10.65 -11.59 -8.00
CA ASP A 66 -10.51 -11.55 -6.55
C ASP A 66 -9.52 -10.48 -6.13
N LEU A 67 -9.90 -9.68 -5.15
CA LEU A 67 -9.02 -8.70 -4.53
C LEU A 67 -8.05 -9.42 -3.61
N VAL A 68 -6.77 -9.11 -3.73
CA VAL A 68 -5.71 -9.78 -2.97
C VAL A 68 -4.97 -8.82 -2.06
N GLY A 69 -4.60 -7.66 -2.57
CA GLY A 69 -3.84 -6.69 -1.81
C GLY A 69 -3.74 -5.37 -2.55
N TYR A 70 -3.03 -4.42 -1.96
CA TYR A 70 -2.92 -3.09 -2.56
C TYR A 70 -1.72 -2.35 -2.00
N TYR A 71 -1.40 -1.23 -2.64
CA TYR A 71 -0.60 -0.19 -2.01
C TYR A 71 -1.03 1.18 -2.51
N GLU A 72 -0.73 2.19 -1.69
CA GLU A 72 -0.92 3.60 -2.02
C GLU A 72 0.43 4.28 -1.91
N GLN A 73 0.76 5.14 -2.87
CA GLN A 73 1.96 5.96 -2.76
C GLN A 73 1.72 7.34 -3.32
N GLU A 74 2.41 8.30 -2.77
CA GLU A 74 2.26 9.71 -3.15
C GLU A 74 3.60 10.30 -3.53
N TYR A 75 3.61 11.01 -4.67
CA TYR A 75 4.77 11.78 -5.08
C TYR A 75 4.69 13.18 -4.46
N HIS A 76 5.79 13.62 -3.85
CA HIS A 76 5.92 14.95 -3.25
C HIS A 76 6.84 15.80 -4.12
N PRO A 77 6.28 16.62 -5.05
CA PRO A 77 7.12 17.37 -6.01
C PRO A 77 8.04 18.39 -5.33
N GLY A 78 7.63 18.97 -4.20
CA GLY A 78 8.44 19.95 -3.49
C GLY A 78 9.78 19.42 -3.02
N SER A 79 9.85 18.16 -2.65
CA SER A 79 11.08 17.50 -2.18
C SER A 79 11.60 16.45 -3.16
N ASN A 80 10.88 16.22 -4.25
CA ASN A 80 11.17 15.15 -5.23
C ASN A 80 11.31 13.79 -4.54
N GLU A 81 10.32 13.45 -3.73
CA GLU A 81 10.30 12.19 -2.98
C GLU A 81 9.01 11.43 -3.25
N VAL A 82 9.07 10.10 -3.11
CA VAL A 82 7.90 9.24 -3.16
C VAL A 82 7.70 8.62 -1.78
N GLU A 83 6.50 8.76 -1.28
CA GLU A 83 6.08 8.16 -0.01
C GLU A 83 5.21 6.94 -0.28
N LEU A 84 5.64 5.77 0.17
CA LEU A 84 4.79 4.59 0.22
C LEU A 84 3.94 4.69 1.49
N ILE A 85 2.63 4.87 1.32
CA ILE A 85 1.75 5.21 2.43
C ILE A 85 1.22 3.97 3.11
N ASN A 86 0.50 3.13 2.38
CA ASN A 86 -0.03 1.87 2.88
C ASN A 86 0.26 0.77 1.89
N LEU A 87 0.51 -0.42 2.40
CA LEU A 87 0.73 -1.60 1.60
C LEU A 87 0.32 -2.81 2.41
N GLY A 88 -0.39 -3.73 1.80
CA GLY A 88 -0.73 -4.95 2.48
C GLY A 88 -1.51 -5.93 1.63
N VAL A 89 -1.66 -7.13 2.18
CA VAL A 89 -2.30 -8.27 1.57
C VAL A 89 -3.43 -8.72 2.48
N LEU A 90 -4.57 -9.07 1.91
CA LEU A 90 -5.68 -9.61 2.68
C LEU A 90 -5.26 -10.90 3.38
N LYS A 91 -5.85 -11.13 4.55
CA LYS A 91 -5.46 -12.21 5.46
C LYS A 91 -5.39 -13.58 4.78
N GLU A 92 -6.38 -13.90 3.93
CA GLU A 92 -6.46 -15.20 3.27
C GLU A 92 -5.38 -15.44 2.23
N PHE A 93 -4.65 -14.40 1.83
CA PHE A 93 -3.56 -14.50 0.85
C PHE A 93 -2.17 -14.31 1.47
N ARG A 94 -2.07 -14.23 2.78
CA ARG A 94 -0.78 -14.07 3.45
C ARG A 94 0.02 -15.36 3.40
N GLY A 95 1.35 -15.24 3.54
CA GLY A 95 2.25 -16.38 3.50
C GLY A 95 2.67 -16.82 2.10
N LEU A 96 2.23 -16.10 1.06
CA LEU A 96 2.55 -16.40 -0.34
C LEU A 96 3.56 -15.42 -0.94
N LYS A 97 4.22 -14.63 -0.11
CA LYS A 97 5.20 -13.60 -0.51
C LYS A 97 4.62 -12.51 -1.40
N LEU A 98 3.32 -12.29 -1.35
CA LEU A 98 2.66 -11.29 -2.18
C LEU A 98 2.94 -9.86 -1.71
N GLY A 99 3.18 -9.67 -0.41
CA GLY A 99 3.65 -8.39 0.11
C GLY A 99 4.97 -7.97 -0.53
N SER A 100 5.89 -8.90 -0.69
CA SER A 100 7.16 -8.67 -1.38
C SER A 100 6.94 -8.27 -2.84
N THR A 101 6.02 -8.94 -3.52
CA THR A 101 5.64 -8.59 -4.90
C THR A 101 5.13 -7.16 -4.99
N LEU A 102 4.28 -6.75 -4.05
CA LEU A 102 3.76 -5.39 -4.00
C LEU A 102 4.87 -4.36 -3.75
N VAL A 103 5.78 -4.64 -2.83
CA VAL A 103 6.92 -3.73 -2.55
C VAL A 103 7.78 -3.56 -3.80
N ASN A 104 8.08 -4.66 -4.50
CA ASN A 104 8.86 -4.58 -5.74
C ASN A 104 8.17 -3.72 -6.80
N HIS A 105 6.87 -3.88 -6.95
CA HIS A 105 6.09 -3.08 -7.89
C HIS A 105 6.10 -1.60 -7.50
N ALA A 106 5.95 -1.32 -6.20
CA ALA A 106 5.96 0.06 -5.69
C ALA A 106 7.30 0.74 -5.96
N ILE A 107 8.42 0.02 -5.74
CA ILE A 107 9.75 0.54 -6.01
C ILE A 107 9.92 0.84 -7.51
N ALA A 108 9.50 -0.09 -8.37
CA ALA A 108 9.59 0.11 -9.82
C ALA A 108 8.75 1.29 -10.28
N SER A 109 7.54 1.43 -9.75
CA SER A 109 6.66 2.56 -10.07
C SER A 109 7.25 3.88 -9.60
N ALA A 110 7.77 3.93 -8.38
CA ALA A 110 8.41 5.12 -7.84
C ALA A 110 9.63 5.55 -8.66
N SER A 111 10.42 4.58 -9.10
CA SER A 111 11.67 4.83 -9.86
C SER A 111 11.42 5.56 -11.19
N ARG A 112 10.22 5.42 -11.75
CA ARG A 112 9.86 6.13 -12.99
C ARG A 112 9.83 7.65 -12.83
N LYS A 113 9.64 8.13 -11.61
CA LYS A 113 9.64 9.58 -11.31
C LYS A 113 11.04 10.09 -11.00
N ASN A 114 12.04 9.21 -10.98
CA ASN A 114 13.42 9.53 -10.66
C ASN A 114 13.54 10.38 -9.38
N PRO A 115 12.95 9.93 -8.27
CA PRO A 115 12.97 10.70 -7.03
C PRO A 115 14.33 10.67 -6.35
N GLU A 116 14.61 11.66 -5.51
CA GLU A 116 15.79 11.65 -4.68
C GLU A 116 15.70 10.61 -3.57
N ARG A 117 14.48 10.31 -3.13
CA ARG A 117 14.25 9.33 -2.07
C ARG A 117 12.85 8.74 -2.17
N MET A 118 12.78 7.46 -1.86
CA MET A 118 11.51 6.79 -1.56
C MET A 118 11.53 6.41 -0.09
N TRP A 119 10.43 6.68 0.62
CA TRP A 119 10.37 6.37 2.03
C TRP A 119 9.02 5.77 2.42
N VAL A 120 9.00 5.13 3.59
CA VAL A 120 7.81 4.47 4.11
C VAL A 120 7.79 4.65 5.62
N HIS A 121 6.58 4.86 6.17
CA HIS A 121 6.33 4.82 7.59
C HIS A 121 6.00 3.39 8.01
N THR A 122 6.65 2.93 9.08
CA THR A 122 6.26 1.69 9.73
C THR A 122 6.39 1.91 11.24
N CYS A 123 5.68 1.12 12.04
CA CYS A 123 5.75 1.24 13.48
C CYS A 123 5.90 -0.14 14.13
N SER A 124 6.24 -0.16 15.43
CA SER A 124 6.44 -1.40 16.17
C SER A 124 5.17 -2.23 16.31
N LEU A 125 4.02 -1.63 16.07
CA LEU A 125 2.72 -2.33 16.13
C LEU A 125 2.28 -2.89 14.77
N ASP A 126 3.00 -2.60 13.69
CA ASP A 126 2.76 -3.21 12.40
C ASP A 126 3.03 -4.70 12.45
N HIS A 127 2.59 -5.41 11.39
CA HIS A 127 2.85 -6.83 11.27
C HIS A 127 4.36 -7.08 11.44
N LYS A 128 4.71 -8.10 12.22
CA LYS A 128 6.08 -8.38 12.64
C LYS A 128 7.09 -8.50 11.49
N HIS A 129 6.62 -8.85 10.29
CA HIS A 129 7.49 -9.00 9.12
C HIS A 129 7.58 -7.74 8.24
N ALA A 130 6.80 -6.70 8.53
CA ALA A 130 6.75 -5.52 7.68
C ALA A 130 8.10 -4.82 7.57
N LEU A 131 8.72 -4.49 8.70
CA LEU A 131 10.02 -3.81 8.71
C LEU A 131 11.10 -4.64 8.04
N GLN A 132 11.13 -5.95 8.30
CA GLN A 132 12.11 -6.84 7.69
C GLN A 132 11.93 -6.92 6.18
N ASN A 133 10.67 -6.95 5.72
CA ASN A 133 10.37 -6.95 4.29
C ASN A 133 10.92 -5.69 3.61
N TYR A 134 10.68 -4.52 4.21
CA TYR A 134 11.22 -3.26 3.67
C TYR A 134 12.74 -3.26 3.66
N LYS A 135 13.38 -3.66 4.75
CA LYS A 135 14.84 -3.72 4.82
C LYS A 135 15.43 -4.66 3.78
N SER A 136 14.79 -5.80 3.52
CA SER A 136 15.26 -6.75 2.52
C SER A 136 15.23 -6.19 1.09
N LYS A 137 14.44 -5.13 0.87
CA LYS A 137 14.35 -4.44 -0.42
C LYS A 137 15.22 -3.20 -0.51
N GLY A 138 16.07 -2.96 0.47
CA GLY A 138 17.02 -1.86 0.46
C GLY A 138 16.59 -0.62 1.24
N PHE A 139 15.46 -0.67 1.94
CA PHE A 139 15.06 0.43 2.80
C PHE A 139 15.92 0.47 4.06
N GLU A 140 16.27 1.68 4.50
CA GLU A 140 17.05 1.92 5.71
C GLU A 140 16.25 2.79 6.66
N ILE A 141 16.46 2.60 7.97
CA ILE A 141 15.86 3.48 8.96
C ILE A 141 16.60 4.81 8.92
N PHE A 142 15.89 5.91 8.61
CA PHE A 142 16.49 7.24 8.63
C PHE A 142 15.94 8.13 9.75
N LYS A 143 14.85 7.72 10.38
CA LYS A 143 14.24 8.47 11.48
C LYS A 143 13.41 7.52 12.35
N GLU A 144 13.57 7.65 13.66
CA GLU A 144 12.75 6.96 14.65
C GLU A 144 12.09 7.97 15.56
N GLU A 145 10.84 7.76 15.88
CA GLU A 145 10.08 8.58 16.79
C GLU A 145 9.31 7.69 17.77
N GLU A 146 9.22 8.11 19.01
CA GLU A 146 8.33 7.50 19.97
C GLU A 146 7.03 8.30 20.00
N ILE A 147 5.91 7.61 19.79
CA ILE A 147 4.60 8.22 19.80
C ILE A 147 3.72 7.38 20.71
N ASP A 148 3.02 8.04 21.65
CA ASP A 148 2.06 7.37 22.51
C ASP A 148 0.88 6.88 21.67
N PHE A 149 0.61 5.57 21.76
CA PHE A 149 -0.48 4.97 21.03
C PHE A 149 -1.75 5.01 21.87
N VAL A 150 -2.71 5.82 21.44
CA VAL A 150 -4.01 5.96 22.11
C VAL A 150 -5.02 5.08 21.37
N ALA A 151 -5.58 4.12 22.09
CA ALA A 151 -6.56 3.19 21.54
C ALA A 151 -7.92 3.87 21.26
#